data_a08b41d9f50f886ea68b9293cbe5d77b
#
_entry.id   a08b41d9f50f886ea68b9293cbe5d77b
#
_cell.length_a   1.000
_cell.length_b   1.000
_cell.length_c   1.000
_cell.angle_alpha   90.00
_cell.angle_beta   90.00
_cell.angle_gamma   90.00
#
_symmetry.space_group_name_H-M   'P 1'
#
loop_
_entity.id
_entity.type
_entity.pdbx_description
1 polymer ?
#
loop_
_entity_poly.entity_id
_entity_poly.type
_entity_poly.pdbx_seq_one_letter_code
_entity_poly.pdbx_strand_id
1 'polypeptide(L)'
;MTQISRPDAAAPERQRDKERTRQEILDVAIREFARNGYSGARVDEIAARTRTTKRMIYYYFGGKEQLYIAALEQAYSTARDAERQLDVEHLDPVAAIRRLAELTFDHHESHPDFISMVATENIHRAEFIAKSKALSELNTPAVSVIASILDRGRDSGVFVRDVDAIDVHMMISAYCFFRMSNRHTFGAIFGLDMLDPIRRDRYRQLIGDMIVSYLTTPAG
;
A
#
# COMPACT_ATOMS: atom_id res chain seq x y z
N MET A 1 -10.95 -8.40 -58.42
CA MET A 1 -9.73 -8.15 -57.65
C MET A 1 -10.17 -7.57 -56.29
N THR A 2 -10.25 -8.42 -55.30
CA THR A 2 -10.74 -8.06 -53.97
C THR A 2 -9.52 -7.70 -53.11
N GLN A 3 -9.40 -6.45 -52.71
CA GLN A 3 -8.36 -5.98 -51.81
C GLN A 3 -8.68 -6.47 -50.40
N ILE A 4 -7.84 -7.39 -49.91
CA ILE A 4 -7.87 -7.83 -48.50
C ILE A 4 -7.10 -6.81 -47.69
N SER A 5 -7.83 -5.96 -46.94
CA SER A 5 -7.24 -5.05 -45.95
C SER A 5 -6.56 -5.89 -44.87
N ARG A 6 -5.25 -5.70 -44.69
CA ARG A 6 -4.49 -6.27 -43.53
C ARG A 6 -4.97 -5.60 -42.27
N PRO A 7 -5.25 -6.36 -41.16
CA PRO A 7 -5.56 -5.76 -39.89
C PRO A 7 -4.35 -4.99 -39.36
N ASP A 8 -4.60 -3.79 -38.83
CA ASP A 8 -3.61 -2.87 -38.28
C ASP A 8 -2.94 -3.44 -37.02
N ALA A 9 -1.86 -4.16 -37.21
CA ALA A 9 -1.05 -4.74 -36.12
C ALA A 9 -0.36 -3.67 -35.23
N ALA A 10 -0.39 -2.41 -35.64
CA ALA A 10 0.23 -1.29 -34.92
C ALA A 10 -0.62 -0.73 -33.75
N ALA A 11 -1.91 -1.02 -33.69
CA ALA A 11 -2.79 -0.53 -32.63
C ALA A 11 -2.49 -1.14 -31.24
N PRO A 12 -2.25 -2.47 -31.10
CA PRO A 12 -1.89 -3.08 -29.82
C PRO A 12 -0.52 -2.64 -29.29
N GLU A 13 0.44 -2.38 -30.16
CA GLU A 13 1.79 -1.94 -29.80
C GLU A 13 1.77 -0.49 -29.29
N ARG A 14 1.07 0.40 -29.95
CA ARG A 14 0.89 1.80 -29.52
C ARG A 14 0.17 1.90 -28.17
N GLN A 15 -0.78 1.03 -27.91
CA GLN A 15 -1.47 0.99 -26.62
C GLN A 15 -0.53 0.54 -25.50
N ARG A 16 0.27 -0.51 -25.71
CA ARG A 16 1.28 -0.98 -24.76
C ARG A 16 2.33 0.09 -24.45
N ASP A 17 2.77 0.84 -25.46
CA ASP A 17 3.72 1.93 -25.28
C ASP A 17 3.13 3.08 -24.46
N LYS A 18 1.84 3.39 -24.63
CA LYS A 18 1.14 4.38 -23.80
C LYS A 18 1.04 3.94 -22.36
N GLU A 19 0.64 2.69 -22.10
CA GLU A 19 0.54 2.15 -20.73
C GLU A 19 1.91 2.12 -20.06
N ARG A 20 2.96 1.70 -20.77
CA ARG A 20 4.32 1.73 -20.26
C ARG A 20 4.77 3.14 -19.89
N THR A 21 4.54 4.11 -20.75
CA THR A 21 4.90 5.51 -20.51
C THR A 21 4.11 6.06 -19.31
N ARG A 22 2.82 5.74 -19.20
CA ARG A 22 1.99 6.14 -18.06
C ARG A 22 2.53 5.56 -16.76
N GLN A 23 2.93 4.29 -16.75
CA GLN A 23 3.49 3.63 -15.58
C GLN A 23 4.85 4.22 -15.19
N GLU A 24 5.74 4.48 -16.14
CA GLU A 24 7.03 5.14 -15.88
C GLU A 24 6.85 6.51 -15.23
N ILE A 25 5.85 7.29 -15.68
CA ILE A 25 5.52 8.59 -15.07
C ILE A 25 5.04 8.39 -13.64
N LEU A 26 4.16 7.43 -13.36
CA LEU A 26 3.64 7.16 -12.01
C LEU A 26 4.74 6.74 -11.05
N ASP A 27 5.63 5.85 -11.47
CA ASP A 27 6.73 5.37 -10.63
C ASP A 27 7.69 6.50 -10.22
N VAL A 28 7.95 7.45 -11.13
CA VAL A 28 8.75 8.64 -10.82
C VAL A 28 7.96 9.62 -9.96
N ALA A 29 6.67 9.80 -10.24
CA ALA A 29 5.79 10.70 -9.49
C ALA A 29 5.64 10.25 -8.03
N ILE A 30 5.48 8.94 -7.76
CA ILE A 30 5.41 8.39 -6.41
C ILE A 30 6.66 8.78 -5.62
N ARG A 31 7.85 8.56 -6.18
CA ARG A 31 9.13 8.93 -5.52
C ARG A 31 9.26 10.44 -5.29
N GLU A 32 8.84 11.25 -6.26
CA GLU A 32 8.92 12.70 -6.15
C GLU A 32 7.95 13.23 -5.07
N PHE A 33 6.71 12.72 -5.05
CA PHE A 33 5.72 13.09 -4.05
C PHE A 33 6.05 12.56 -2.65
N ALA A 34 6.57 11.35 -2.55
CA ALA A 34 7.02 10.78 -1.28
C ALA A 34 8.13 11.61 -0.63
N ARG A 35 9.05 12.15 -1.45
CA ARG A 35 10.19 12.94 -0.98
C ARG A 35 9.82 14.38 -0.63
N ASN A 36 8.98 15.03 -1.44
CA ASN A 36 8.79 16.48 -1.41
C ASN A 36 7.36 16.88 -1.00
N GLY A 37 6.47 15.92 -0.76
CA GLY A 37 5.05 16.15 -0.55
C GLY A 37 4.34 16.73 -1.78
N TYR A 38 3.03 16.92 -1.69
CA TYR A 38 2.27 17.50 -2.81
C TYR A 38 2.77 18.91 -3.16
N SER A 39 2.93 19.80 -2.17
CA SER A 39 3.28 21.20 -2.42
C SER A 39 4.70 21.37 -2.98
N GLY A 40 5.67 20.61 -2.45
CA GLY A 40 7.08 20.72 -2.82
C GLY A 40 7.44 20.01 -4.13
N ALA A 41 6.71 18.98 -4.52
CA ALA A 41 6.98 18.22 -5.75
C ALA A 41 6.75 19.07 -7.01
N ARG A 42 7.60 18.86 -8.02
CA ARG A 42 7.58 19.63 -9.28
C ARG A 42 7.37 18.70 -10.47
N VAL A 43 6.34 18.99 -11.28
CA VAL A 43 6.05 18.21 -12.51
C VAL A 43 7.21 18.29 -13.51
N ASP A 44 7.96 19.38 -13.52
CA ASP A 44 9.15 19.52 -14.35
C ASP A 44 10.26 18.54 -13.97
N GLU A 45 10.45 18.27 -12.65
CA GLU A 45 11.39 17.27 -12.15
C GLU A 45 10.95 15.84 -12.52
N ILE A 46 9.64 15.56 -12.46
CA ILE A 46 9.09 14.28 -12.90
C ILE A 46 9.37 14.10 -14.40
N ALA A 47 9.10 15.13 -15.22
CA ALA A 47 9.34 15.08 -16.65
C ALA A 47 10.83 14.88 -16.99
N ALA A 48 11.73 15.53 -16.24
CA ALA A 48 13.18 15.40 -16.46
C ALA A 48 13.72 14.00 -16.13
N ARG A 49 13.07 13.27 -15.19
CA ARG A 49 13.45 11.91 -14.78
C ARG A 49 12.73 10.81 -15.56
N THR A 50 11.72 11.18 -16.33
CA THR A 50 11.06 10.32 -17.30
C THR A 50 11.45 10.79 -18.70
N ARG A 51 11.46 9.92 -19.68
CA ARG A 51 11.77 10.31 -21.08
C ARG A 51 10.57 10.99 -21.74
N THR A 52 9.93 11.95 -21.01
CA THR A 52 8.69 12.61 -21.46
C THR A 52 8.75 14.12 -21.23
N THR A 53 7.71 14.83 -21.59
CA THR A 53 7.57 16.27 -21.40
C THR A 53 6.45 16.58 -20.41
N LYS A 54 6.49 17.74 -19.77
CA LYS A 54 5.40 18.24 -18.91
C LYS A 54 4.05 18.23 -19.63
N ARG A 55 4.03 18.56 -20.93
CA ARG A 55 2.82 18.51 -21.76
C ARG A 55 2.25 17.08 -21.84
N MET A 56 3.12 16.08 -21.99
CA MET A 56 2.70 14.68 -22.03
C MET A 56 2.19 14.20 -20.65
N ILE A 57 2.81 14.63 -19.55
CA ILE A 57 2.29 14.33 -18.20
C ILE A 57 0.88 14.86 -18.05
N TYR A 58 0.62 16.12 -18.46
CA TYR A 58 -0.73 16.70 -18.40
C TYR A 58 -1.70 16.02 -19.37
N TYR A 59 -1.24 15.53 -20.51
CA TYR A 59 -2.06 14.74 -21.41
C TYR A 59 -2.53 13.42 -20.79
N TYR A 60 -1.65 12.73 -20.01
CA TYR A 60 -1.98 11.45 -19.37
C TYR A 60 -2.82 11.61 -18.12
N PHE A 61 -2.58 12.66 -17.34
CA PHE A 61 -3.14 12.78 -15.99
C PHE A 61 -4.02 14.03 -15.80
N GLY A 62 -4.02 14.99 -16.70
CA GLY A 62 -4.79 16.22 -16.60
C GLY A 62 -4.10 17.33 -15.81
N GLY A 63 -3.36 17.03 -14.75
CA GLY A 63 -2.67 18.02 -13.93
C GLY A 63 -1.89 17.40 -12.77
N LYS A 64 -1.25 18.26 -11.95
CA LYS A 64 -0.48 17.82 -10.79
C LYS A 64 -1.35 17.13 -9.74
N GLU A 65 -2.57 17.63 -9.51
CA GLU A 65 -3.50 17.05 -8.55
C GLU A 65 -3.92 15.64 -8.97
N GLN A 66 -4.36 15.47 -10.20
CA GLN A 66 -4.77 14.18 -10.74
C GLN A 66 -3.60 13.18 -10.80
N LEU A 67 -2.39 13.66 -11.09
CA LEU A 67 -1.19 12.84 -11.03
C LEU A 67 -0.89 12.39 -9.58
N TYR A 68 -1.08 13.27 -8.60
CA TYR A 68 -0.89 12.93 -7.19
C TYR A 68 -1.93 11.91 -6.71
N ILE A 69 -3.19 12.11 -7.06
CA ILE A 69 -4.26 11.15 -6.76
C ILE A 69 -3.96 9.78 -7.41
N ALA A 70 -3.58 9.76 -8.69
CA ALA A 70 -3.19 8.52 -9.37
C ALA A 70 -1.97 7.84 -8.73
N ALA A 71 -1.01 8.60 -8.21
CA ALA A 71 0.12 8.08 -7.46
C ALA A 71 -0.30 7.45 -6.12
N LEU A 72 -1.24 8.08 -5.39
CA LEU A 72 -1.85 7.50 -4.19
C LEU A 72 -2.59 6.20 -4.51
N GLU A 73 -3.45 6.21 -5.54
CA GLU A 73 -4.20 5.03 -5.99
C GLU A 73 -3.27 3.86 -6.33
N GLN A 74 -2.18 4.11 -7.06
CA GLN A 74 -1.18 3.09 -7.39
C GLN A 74 -0.48 2.56 -6.14
N ALA A 75 -0.08 3.43 -5.22
CA ALA A 75 0.61 3.04 -4.00
C ALA A 75 -0.27 2.17 -3.09
N TYR A 76 -1.55 2.51 -2.94
CA TYR A 76 -2.53 1.69 -2.21
C TYR A 76 -2.87 0.39 -2.94
N SER A 77 -3.02 0.41 -4.28
CA SER A 77 -3.28 -0.81 -5.07
C SER A 77 -2.19 -1.85 -4.88
N THR A 78 -0.92 -1.43 -4.88
CA THR A 78 0.23 -2.33 -4.65
C THR A 78 0.12 -3.06 -3.30
N ALA A 79 -0.30 -2.36 -2.24
CA ALA A 79 -0.55 -2.97 -0.93
C ALA A 79 -1.68 -4.00 -0.98
N ARG A 80 -2.79 -3.66 -1.62
CA ARG A 80 -3.96 -4.55 -1.74
C ARG A 80 -3.70 -5.76 -2.61
N ASP A 81 -2.90 -5.61 -3.67
CA ASP A 81 -2.53 -6.73 -4.53
C ASP A 81 -1.66 -7.77 -3.79
N ALA A 82 -0.72 -7.31 -2.94
CA ALA A 82 0.05 -8.19 -2.09
C ALA A 82 -0.84 -8.99 -1.11
N GLU A 83 -1.83 -8.34 -0.50
CA GLU A 83 -2.80 -9.00 0.40
C GLU A 83 -3.71 -9.99 -0.33
N ARG A 84 -4.19 -9.67 -1.54
CA ARG A 84 -5.02 -10.58 -2.35
C ARG A 84 -4.27 -11.82 -2.81
N GLN A 85 -2.97 -11.72 -3.04
CA GLN A 85 -2.13 -12.87 -3.42
C GLN A 85 -1.84 -13.80 -2.25
N LEU A 86 -2.19 -13.39 -1.03
CA LEU A 86 -2.02 -14.19 0.15
C LEU A 86 -3.13 -15.24 0.22
N ASP A 87 -2.78 -16.49 -0.06
CA ASP A 87 -3.69 -17.62 0.12
C ASP A 87 -3.80 -17.94 1.62
N VAL A 88 -4.77 -17.30 2.28
CA VAL A 88 -5.06 -17.53 3.71
C VAL A 88 -6.18 -18.54 3.94
N GLU A 89 -6.89 -18.94 2.89
CA GLU A 89 -8.07 -19.82 3.01
C GLU A 89 -7.69 -21.22 3.46
N HIS A 90 -6.51 -21.70 3.03
CA HIS A 90 -5.98 -23.03 3.38
C HIS A 90 -5.20 -23.08 4.69
N LEU A 91 -4.90 -21.91 5.28
CA LEU A 91 -4.22 -21.83 6.57
C LEU A 91 -5.23 -21.92 7.72
N ASP A 92 -4.79 -22.51 8.86
CA ASP A 92 -5.55 -22.36 10.09
C ASP A 92 -5.65 -20.87 10.49
N PRO A 93 -6.68 -20.47 11.27
CA PRO A 93 -6.92 -19.05 11.56
C PRO A 93 -5.75 -18.35 12.24
N VAL A 94 -4.99 -19.02 13.09
CA VAL A 94 -3.83 -18.46 13.81
C VAL A 94 -2.69 -18.21 12.82
N ALA A 95 -2.38 -19.19 11.97
CA ALA A 95 -1.36 -19.04 10.94
C ALA A 95 -1.77 -17.98 9.90
N ALA A 96 -3.05 -17.92 9.53
CA ALA A 96 -3.58 -16.95 8.57
C ALA A 96 -3.42 -15.50 9.05
N ILE A 97 -3.84 -15.18 10.29
CA ILE A 97 -3.75 -13.82 10.82
C ILE A 97 -2.29 -13.42 11.07
N ARG A 98 -1.45 -14.34 11.54
CA ARG A 98 -0.01 -14.13 11.68
C ARG A 98 0.62 -13.77 10.33
N ARG A 99 0.33 -14.56 9.30
CA ARG A 99 0.88 -14.36 7.96
C ARG A 99 0.46 -13.02 7.37
N LEU A 100 -0.77 -12.60 7.58
CA LEU A 100 -1.26 -11.29 7.15
C LEU A 100 -0.51 -10.14 7.85
N ALA A 101 -0.31 -10.24 9.17
CA ALA A 101 0.44 -9.24 9.93
C ALA A 101 1.90 -9.14 9.45
N GLU A 102 2.54 -10.28 9.21
CA GLU A 102 3.90 -10.36 8.68
C GLU A 102 4.02 -9.80 7.25
N LEU A 103 3.02 -10.08 6.39
CA LEU A 103 2.97 -9.53 5.04
C LEU A 103 2.85 -7.99 5.07
N THR A 104 1.99 -7.46 5.95
CA THR A 104 1.84 -6.02 6.12
C THR A 104 3.15 -5.39 6.59
N PHE A 105 3.88 -6.05 7.50
CA PHE A 105 5.19 -5.62 7.95
C PHE A 105 6.19 -5.57 6.79
N ASP A 106 6.30 -6.64 6.01
CA ASP A 106 7.22 -6.76 4.87
C ASP A 106 6.87 -5.72 3.78
N HIS A 107 5.58 -5.53 3.51
CA HIS A 107 5.10 -4.54 2.55
C HIS A 107 5.48 -3.11 2.96
N HIS A 108 5.22 -2.72 4.22
CA HIS A 108 5.55 -1.37 4.68
C HIS A 108 7.06 -1.11 4.63
N GLU A 109 7.88 -2.10 4.93
CA GLU A 109 9.34 -1.98 4.87
C GLU A 109 9.86 -1.84 3.44
N SER A 110 9.29 -2.60 2.50
CA SER A 110 9.70 -2.57 1.08
C SER A 110 9.14 -1.37 0.30
N HIS A 111 8.15 -0.65 0.85
CA HIS A 111 7.49 0.48 0.19
C HIS A 111 7.53 1.76 1.05
N PRO A 112 8.72 2.30 1.37
CA PRO A 112 8.85 3.50 2.21
C PRO A 112 8.19 4.75 1.59
N ASP A 113 8.10 4.81 0.26
CA ASP A 113 7.43 5.90 -0.45
C ASP A 113 5.92 5.92 -0.17
N PHE A 114 5.28 4.75 -0.11
CA PHE A 114 3.89 4.62 0.33
C PHE A 114 3.68 5.21 1.73
N ILE A 115 4.52 4.85 2.68
CA ILE A 115 4.46 5.35 4.06
C ILE A 115 4.61 6.87 4.11
N SER A 116 5.55 7.43 3.33
CA SER A 116 5.78 8.88 3.27
C SER A 116 4.56 9.62 2.69
N MET A 117 3.94 9.08 1.64
CA MET A 117 2.75 9.67 1.03
C MET A 117 1.55 9.61 1.98
N VAL A 118 1.32 8.48 2.67
CA VAL A 118 0.25 8.35 3.68
C VAL A 118 0.48 9.29 4.85
N ALA A 119 1.71 9.42 5.34
CA ALA A 119 2.05 10.39 6.40
C ALA A 119 1.75 11.83 5.98
N THR A 120 2.08 12.18 4.73
CA THR A 120 1.77 13.49 4.15
C THR A 120 0.27 13.74 4.07
N GLU A 121 -0.52 12.77 3.62
CA GLU A 121 -1.99 12.87 3.59
C GLU A 121 -2.58 13.07 4.99
N ASN A 122 -2.05 12.38 6.02
CA ASN A 122 -2.49 12.59 7.40
C ASN A 122 -2.21 14.03 7.89
N ILE A 123 -1.06 14.62 7.55
CA ILE A 123 -0.75 16.02 7.85
C ILE A 123 -1.76 16.95 7.17
N HIS A 124 -2.15 16.65 5.93
CA HIS A 124 -3.09 17.43 5.13
C HIS A 124 -4.55 16.97 5.28
N ARG A 125 -4.87 16.18 6.33
CA ARG A 125 -6.25 15.76 6.67
C ARG A 125 -6.95 14.97 5.56
N ALA A 126 -6.18 14.15 4.82
CA ALA A 126 -6.64 13.32 3.71
C ALA A 126 -7.31 14.11 2.57
N GLU A 127 -6.84 15.33 2.30
CA GLU A 127 -7.45 16.23 1.32
C GLU A 127 -7.58 15.60 -0.07
N PHE A 128 -6.58 14.83 -0.52
CA PHE A 128 -6.57 14.22 -1.84
C PHE A 128 -7.16 12.81 -1.84
N ILE A 129 -6.94 12.03 -0.78
CA ILE A 129 -7.57 10.71 -0.62
C ILE A 129 -9.09 10.83 -0.66
N ALA A 130 -9.67 11.85 0.00
CA ALA A 130 -11.10 12.08 0.02
C ALA A 130 -11.71 12.40 -1.36
N LYS A 131 -10.90 12.82 -2.34
CA LYS A 131 -11.33 13.09 -3.72
C LYS A 131 -11.36 11.82 -4.60
N SER A 132 -10.76 10.72 -4.16
CA SER A 132 -10.70 9.48 -4.92
C SER A 132 -11.73 8.46 -4.45
N LYS A 133 -12.73 8.20 -5.30
CA LYS A 133 -13.67 7.11 -5.09
C LYS A 133 -12.98 5.74 -5.16
N ALA A 134 -11.99 5.59 -6.04
CA ALA A 134 -11.23 4.35 -6.20
C ALA A 134 -10.53 3.96 -4.90
N LEU A 135 -9.94 4.90 -4.15
CA LEU A 135 -9.29 4.62 -2.87
C LEU A 135 -10.25 4.11 -1.81
N SER A 136 -11.48 4.63 -1.75
CA SER A 136 -12.49 4.11 -0.80
C SER A 136 -12.91 2.67 -1.14
N GLU A 137 -13.01 2.34 -2.41
CA GLU A 137 -13.37 1.00 -2.90
C GLU A 137 -12.21 0.00 -2.74
N LEU A 138 -10.96 0.44 -2.86
CA LEU A 138 -9.76 -0.41 -2.72
C LEU A 138 -9.56 -0.97 -1.30
N ASN A 139 -10.05 -0.28 -0.27
CA ASN A 139 -9.80 -0.67 1.11
C ASN A 139 -10.80 -1.69 1.68
N THR A 140 -11.98 -1.84 1.08
CA THR A 140 -13.01 -2.79 1.51
C THR A 140 -12.51 -4.25 1.53
N PRO A 141 -11.79 -4.76 0.50
CA PRO A 141 -11.31 -6.15 0.48
C PRO A 141 -10.34 -6.52 1.61
N ALA A 142 -9.49 -5.58 2.07
CA ALA A 142 -8.53 -5.86 3.15
C ALA A 142 -9.22 -6.21 4.46
N VAL A 143 -10.26 -5.46 4.82
CA VAL A 143 -11.06 -5.72 6.02
C VAL A 143 -11.84 -7.03 5.87
N SER A 144 -12.32 -7.36 4.67
CA SER A 144 -13.06 -8.61 4.40
C SER A 144 -12.19 -9.86 4.59
N VAL A 145 -10.91 -9.82 4.21
CA VAL A 145 -9.98 -10.93 4.46
C VAL A 145 -9.81 -11.18 5.96
N ILE A 146 -9.62 -10.11 6.74
CA ILE A 146 -9.51 -10.21 8.20
C ILE A 146 -10.81 -10.75 8.79
N ALA A 147 -11.97 -10.26 8.36
CA ALA A 147 -13.27 -10.73 8.82
C ALA A 147 -13.43 -12.25 8.61
N SER A 148 -13.11 -12.75 7.42
CA SER A 148 -13.14 -14.19 7.12
C SER A 148 -12.22 -15.01 8.04
N ILE A 149 -11.01 -14.51 8.35
CA ILE A 149 -10.09 -15.19 9.28
C ILE A 149 -10.67 -15.20 10.70
N LEU A 150 -11.23 -14.07 11.14
CA LEU A 150 -11.83 -13.96 12.48
C LEU A 150 -13.05 -14.87 12.63
N ASP A 151 -13.92 -14.96 11.61
CA ASP A 151 -15.08 -15.86 11.62
C ASP A 151 -14.65 -17.31 11.77
N ARG A 152 -13.71 -17.79 10.95
CA ARG A 152 -13.16 -19.16 11.05
C ARG A 152 -12.50 -19.41 12.40
N GLY A 153 -11.81 -18.42 12.98
CA GLY A 153 -11.18 -18.55 14.29
C GLY A 153 -12.21 -18.64 15.41
N ARG A 154 -13.32 -17.91 15.33
CA ARG A 154 -14.45 -18.01 16.27
C ARG A 154 -15.17 -19.34 16.13
N ASP A 155 -15.48 -19.77 14.92
CA ASP A 155 -16.16 -21.05 14.66
C ASP A 155 -15.37 -22.24 15.16
N SER A 156 -14.04 -22.20 15.09
CA SER A 156 -13.15 -23.22 15.65
C SER A 156 -12.89 -23.08 17.15
N GLY A 157 -13.35 -22.01 17.77
CA GLY A 157 -13.12 -21.70 19.19
C GLY A 157 -11.70 -21.26 19.55
N VAL A 158 -10.81 -21.06 18.55
CA VAL A 158 -9.43 -20.65 18.81
C VAL A 158 -9.31 -19.15 19.08
N PHE A 159 -10.18 -18.33 18.48
CA PHE A 159 -10.30 -16.92 18.81
C PHE A 159 -11.45 -16.73 19.81
N VAL A 160 -11.12 -16.21 20.97
CA VAL A 160 -12.05 -16.06 22.11
C VAL A 160 -12.49 -14.62 22.32
N ARG A 161 -11.89 -13.66 21.58
CA ARG A 161 -12.30 -12.27 21.63
C ARG A 161 -13.29 -11.95 20.51
N ASP A 162 -14.34 -11.23 20.89
CA ASP A 162 -15.21 -10.55 19.93
C ASP A 162 -14.59 -9.20 19.61
N VAL A 163 -14.16 -9.04 18.36
CA VAL A 163 -13.46 -7.85 17.88
C VAL A 163 -13.79 -7.62 16.40
N ASP A 164 -13.96 -6.37 16.03
CA ASP A 164 -14.21 -6.00 14.65
C ASP A 164 -12.93 -6.15 13.78
N ALA A 165 -13.12 -6.58 12.55
CA ALA A 165 -12.02 -6.74 11.59
C ALA A 165 -11.26 -5.43 11.33
N ILE A 166 -11.95 -4.28 11.39
CA ILE A 166 -11.32 -2.96 11.25
C ILE A 166 -10.38 -2.64 12.40
N ASP A 167 -10.69 -3.07 13.63
CA ASP A 167 -9.83 -2.85 14.79
C ASP A 167 -8.56 -3.69 14.70
N VAL A 168 -8.67 -4.94 14.25
CA VAL A 168 -7.50 -5.80 13.98
C VAL A 168 -6.65 -5.21 12.85
N HIS A 169 -7.27 -4.71 11.77
CA HIS A 169 -6.56 -4.01 10.71
C HIS A 169 -5.81 -2.79 11.25
N MET A 170 -6.46 -1.99 12.10
CA MET A 170 -5.85 -0.82 12.74
C MET A 170 -4.66 -1.21 13.62
N MET A 171 -4.76 -2.26 14.44
CA MET A 171 -3.65 -2.73 15.28
C MET A 171 -2.43 -3.15 14.46
N ILE A 172 -2.64 -3.94 13.39
CA ILE A 172 -1.55 -4.37 12.48
C ILE A 172 -0.93 -3.16 11.80
N SER A 173 -1.76 -2.31 11.22
CA SER A 173 -1.32 -1.12 10.49
C SER A 173 -0.60 -0.13 11.39
N ALA A 174 -1.10 0.11 12.61
CA ALA A 174 -0.48 1.02 13.57
C ALA A 174 0.95 0.62 13.90
N TYR A 175 1.19 -0.66 14.20
CA TYR A 175 2.54 -1.14 14.48
C TYR A 175 3.47 -1.00 13.27
N CYS A 176 3.05 -1.49 12.12
CA CYS A 176 3.86 -1.49 10.89
C CYS A 176 4.14 -0.07 10.39
N PHE A 177 3.11 0.79 10.40
CA PHE A 177 3.22 2.19 9.99
C PHE A 177 4.10 3.00 10.95
N PHE A 178 3.89 2.88 12.27
CA PHE A 178 4.70 3.58 13.26
C PHE A 178 6.18 3.27 13.07
N ARG A 179 6.53 2.00 12.93
CA ARG A 179 7.91 1.57 12.72
C ARG A 179 8.57 2.29 11.55
N MET A 180 7.86 2.46 10.44
CA MET A 180 8.39 3.07 9.24
C MET A 180 8.32 4.60 9.26
N SER A 181 7.19 5.17 9.68
CA SER A 181 6.98 6.62 9.66
C SER A 181 7.79 7.37 10.73
N ASN A 182 7.99 6.73 11.89
CA ASN A 182 8.66 7.34 13.04
C ASN A 182 10.13 6.92 13.20
N ARG A 183 10.71 6.14 12.26
CA ARG A 183 12.06 5.60 12.38
C ARG A 183 13.14 6.66 12.65
N HIS A 184 13.00 7.82 12.04
CA HIS A 184 13.99 8.90 12.19
C HIS A 184 13.91 9.58 13.56
N THR A 185 12.71 9.97 14.00
CA THR A 185 12.51 10.63 15.30
C THR A 185 12.76 9.67 16.45
N PHE A 186 12.27 8.42 16.33
CA PHE A 186 12.50 7.39 17.34
C PHE A 186 14.00 7.04 17.44
N GLY A 187 14.68 6.89 16.30
CA GLY A 187 16.11 6.67 16.26
C GLY A 187 16.92 7.79 16.90
N ALA A 188 16.56 9.03 16.62
CA ALA A 188 17.24 10.22 17.20
C ALA A 188 17.03 10.32 18.72
N ILE A 189 15.84 9.99 19.23
CA ILE A 189 15.50 10.09 20.67
C ILE A 189 16.09 8.93 21.45
N PHE A 190 15.98 7.70 20.95
CA PHE A 190 16.32 6.49 21.72
C PHE A 190 17.65 5.84 21.30
N GLY A 191 18.35 6.39 20.29
CA GLY A 191 19.58 5.81 19.76
C GLY A 191 19.39 4.44 19.10
N LEU A 192 18.18 4.15 18.62
CA LEU A 192 17.79 2.84 18.09
C LEU A 192 17.46 2.92 16.59
N ASP A 193 18.19 2.17 15.77
CA ASP A 193 17.78 1.96 14.38
C ASP A 193 16.61 0.94 14.33
N MET A 194 15.42 1.43 13.97
CA MET A 194 14.24 0.60 13.81
C MET A 194 14.29 -0.30 12.58
N LEU A 195 15.23 -0.06 11.66
CA LEU A 195 15.46 -0.88 10.46
C LEU A 195 16.69 -1.80 10.60
N ASP A 196 17.29 -1.88 11.78
CA ASP A 196 18.42 -2.77 12.05
C ASP A 196 18.10 -4.21 11.62
N PRO A 197 18.83 -4.78 10.65
CA PRO A 197 18.59 -6.14 10.15
C PRO A 197 18.62 -7.21 11.25
N ILE A 198 19.42 -7.01 12.30
CA ILE A 198 19.54 -7.95 13.43
C ILE A 198 18.23 -8.03 14.20
N ARG A 199 17.45 -6.94 14.26
CA ARG A 199 16.19 -6.84 14.98
C ARG A 199 14.96 -7.10 14.10
N ARG A 200 15.13 -7.11 12.79
CA ARG A 200 14.05 -7.18 11.82
C ARG A 200 13.12 -8.37 12.04
N ASP A 201 13.70 -9.56 12.11
CA ASP A 201 12.90 -10.80 12.27
C ASP A 201 12.17 -10.84 13.60
N ARG A 202 12.78 -10.33 14.66
CA ARG A 202 12.12 -10.17 15.95
C ARG A 202 10.91 -9.23 15.86
N TYR A 203 11.05 -8.07 15.21
CA TYR A 203 9.93 -7.12 15.07
C TYR A 203 8.81 -7.69 14.20
N ARG A 204 9.18 -8.42 13.16
CA ARG A 204 8.24 -9.12 12.29
C ARG A 204 7.44 -10.20 13.02
N GLN A 205 8.10 -11.00 13.85
CA GLN A 205 7.44 -12.01 14.69
C GLN A 205 6.57 -11.36 15.76
N LEU A 206 7.04 -10.29 16.39
CA LEU A 206 6.36 -9.61 17.48
C LEU A 206 4.97 -9.12 17.09
N ILE A 207 4.77 -8.55 15.89
CA ILE A 207 3.43 -8.14 15.48
C ILE A 207 2.49 -9.34 15.36
N GLY A 208 2.93 -10.45 14.79
CA GLY A 208 2.15 -11.68 14.73
C GLY A 208 1.79 -12.21 16.12
N ASP A 209 2.77 -12.26 17.03
CA ASP A 209 2.57 -12.70 18.41
C ASP A 209 1.58 -11.81 19.17
N MET A 210 1.68 -10.49 19.00
CA MET A 210 0.76 -9.54 19.64
C MET A 210 -0.69 -9.78 19.20
N ILE A 211 -0.93 -9.90 17.90
CA ILE A 211 -2.28 -10.09 17.35
C ILE A 211 -2.83 -11.47 17.78
N VAL A 212 -2.05 -12.53 17.63
CA VAL A 212 -2.47 -13.88 18.04
C VAL A 212 -2.77 -13.92 19.54
N SER A 213 -1.88 -13.42 20.38
CA SER A 213 -2.09 -13.37 21.83
C SER A 213 -3.34 -12.58 22.19
N TYR A 214 -3.59 -11.45 21.55
CA TYR A 214 -4.80 -10.67 21.77
C TYR A 214 -6.06 -11.46 21.43
N LEU A 215 -6.10 -12.15 20.30
CA LEU A 215 -7.29 -12.88 19.84
C LEU A 215 -7.56 -14.18 20.63
N THR A 216 -6.51 -14.83 21.12
CA THR A 216 -6.59 -16.13 21.81
C THR A 216 -6.69 -16.03 23.34
N THR A 217 -6.49 -14.84 23.92
CA THR A 217 -6.59 -14.64 25.38
C THR A 217 -7.96 -14.06 25.73
N PRO A 218 -8.71 -14.67 26.68
CA PRO A 218 -10.00 -14.13 27.13
C PRO A 218 -9.90 -12.68 27.60
N ALA A 219 -10.98 -11.93 27.46
CA ALA A 219 -11.12 -10.64 28.14
C ALA A 219 -11.17 -10.88 29.64
N GLY A 220 -10.33 -10.17 30.41
CA GLY A 220 -10.35 -10.22 31.85
C GLY A 220 -11.61 -9.58 32.44
#